data_388473a32192c0c4a414d08fb6bd3941
#
_entry.id   388473a32192c0c4a414d08fb6bd3941
#
_cell.length_a   1.000
_cell.length_b   1.000
_cell.length_c   1.000
_cell.angle_alpha   90.00
_cell.angle_beta   90.00
_cell.angle_gamma   90.00
#
_symmetry.space_group_name_H-M   'P 1'
#
loop_
_entity.id
_entity.type
_entity.pdbx_description
1 polymer ?
#
loop_
_entity_poly.entity_id
_entity_poly.type
_entity_poly.pdbx_seq_one_letter_code
_entity_poly.pdbx_strand_id
1 'polypeptide(L)'
;AVMASNIDAFRTLRNRPHVVILGAGASVAAIPCGDKYGRKISVMDGFIDNLGMRDILAGSNFKSENLEDIYSELSKHQEYDEIREKLENSIRDYFSQYYLPEEPTIYDLLLLSLKEKDIVATFNWDPLLVLAYLRCREITLKLPQLLFLHGNVAVQLCLEEKRIFFQLYQGYCRQCQNQLSPCRLLYPVQQKNYNADPYIKNQWDRLKYYLSYAYIVTIFGYSAPATDIEAVNL
;
A
#
# COMPACT_ATOMS: atom_id res chain seq x y z
N ALA A 1 -30.76 -34.82 -8.33
CA ALA A 1 -29.53 -34.51 -9.10
C ALA A 1 -29.29 -33.01 -9.17
N VAL A 2 -30.28 -32.16 -9.53
CA VAL A 2 -30.12 -30.70 -9.66
C VAL A 2 -29.79 -30.01 -8.31
N MET A 3 -30.40 -30.44 -7.19
CA MET A 3 -30.09 -29.90 -5.87
C MET A 3 -28.65 -30.21 -5.40
N ALA A 4 -28.13 -31.39 -5.67
CA ALA A 4 -26.76 -31.76 -5.31
C ALA A 4 -25.74 -30.93 -6.09
N SER A 5 -25.96 -30.66 -7.39
CA SER A 5 -25.07 -29.81 -8.19
C SER A 5 -25.03 -28.34 -7.71
N ASN A 6 -26.16 -27.82 -7.23
CA ASN A 6 -26.23 -26.48 -6.68
C ASN A 6 -25.46 -26.36 -5.33
N ILE A 7 -25.57 -27.37 -4.46
CA ILE A 7 -24.85 -27.40 -3.18
C ILE A 7 -23.32 -27.40 -3.41
N ASP A 8 -22.84 -28.17 -4.38
CA ASP A 8 -21.42 -28.25 -4.72
C ASP A 8 -20.92 -26.95 -5.36
N ALA A 9 -21.74 -26.28 -6.18
CA ALA A 9 -21.44 -24.95 -6.70
C ALA A 9 -21.31 -23.92 -5.57
N PHE A 10 -22.25 -23.92 -4.61
CA PHE A 10 -22.16 -23.02 -3.44
C PHE A 10 -20.95 -23.31 -2.54
N ARG A 11 -20.57 -24.58 -2.32
CA ARG A 11 -19.36 -24.96 -1.59
C ARG A 11 -18.10 -24.46 -2.29
N THR A 12 -18.04 -24.58 -3.60
CA THR A 12 -16.93 -24.08 -4.43
C THR A 12 -16.81 -22.55 -4.32
N LEU A 13 -17.91 -21.81 -4.46
CA LEU A 13 -17.94 -20.36 -4.33
C LEU A 13 -17.51 -19.91 -2.91
N ARG A 14 -17.96 -20.63 -1.87
CA ARG A 14 -17.60 -20.32 -0.48
C ARG A 14 -16.10 -20.37 -0.23
N ASN A 15 -15.36 -21.19 -0.97
CA ASN A 15 -13.91 -21.36 -0.81
C ASN A 15 -13.10 -20.35 -1.65
N ARG A 16 -13.72 -19.66 -2.61
CA ARG A 16 -13.07 -18.63 -3.41
C ARG A 16 -12.87 -17.34 -2.58
N PRO A 17 -11.80 -16.58 -2.82
CA PRO A 17 -11.52 -15.38 -2.05
C PRO A 17 -12.43 -14.21 -2.46
N HIS A 18 -12.72 -13.34 -1.50
CA HIS A 18 -13.07 -11.95 -1.73
C HIS A 18 -11.76 -11.16 -1.86
N VAL A 19 -11.59 -10.46 -2.96
CA VAL A 19 -10.44 -9.57 -3.19
C VAL A 19 -10.90 -8.13 -3.02
N VAL A 20 -10.28 -7.41 -2.08
CA VAL A 20 -10.54 -5.98 -1.85
C VAL A 20 -9.32 -5.19 -2.32
N ILE A 21 -9.54 -4.20 -3.17
CA ILE A 21 -8.48 -3.31 -3.68
C ILE A 21 -8.71 -1.91 -3.09
N LEU A 22 -7.69 -1.37 -2.42
CA LEU A 22 -7.74 -0.10 -1.70
C LEU A 22 -6.83 0.94 -2.36
N GLY A 23 -7.36 2.14 -2.57
CA GLY A 23 -6.61 3.31 -2.98
C GLY A 23 -6.60 4.42 -1.93
N ALA A 24 -6.07 5.59 -2.26
CA ALA A 24 -5.85 6.71 -1.33
C ALA A 24 -7.13 7.17 -0.61
N GLY A 25 -8.28 7.15 -1.29
CA GLY A 25 -9.56 7.49 -0.68
C GLY A 25 -9.97 6.58 0.48
N ALA A 26 -9.48 5.35 0.51
CA ALA A 26 -9.74 4.44 1.63
C ALA A 26 -9.01 4.88 2.90
N SER A 27 -7.77 5.37 2.80
CA SER A 27 -7.03 5.93 3.94
C SER A 27 -7.65 7.23 4.44
N VAL A 28 -8.12 8.10 3.54
CA VAL A 28 -8.89 9.30 3.93
C VAL A 28 -10.16 8.91 4.70
N ALA A 29 -10.89 7.90 4.23
CA ALA A 29 -12.10 7.41 4.89
C ALA A 29 -11.82 6.71 6.23
N ALA A 30 -10.62 6.15 6.42
CA ALA A 30 -10.21 5.52 7.67
C ALA A 30 -9.97 6.54 8.79
N ILE A 31 -9.53 7.77 8.45
CA ILE A 31 -9.27 8.84 9.41
C ILE A 31 -9.95 10.17 9.00
N PRO A 32 -11.29 10.20 8.88
CA PRO A 32 -12.01 11.36 8.33
C PRO A 32 -11.84 12.63 9.17
N CYS A 33 -11.65 12.49 10.47
CA CYS A 33 -11.39 13.60 11.41
C CYS A 33 -9.87 13.82 11.66
N GLY A 34 -9.01 13.07 10.96
CA GLY A 34 -7.57 13.04 11.19
C GLY A 34 -7.12 11.79 11.96
N ASP A 35 -5.81 11.60 12.05
CA ASP A 35 -5.17 10.53 12.82
C ASP A 35 -5.24 10.81 14.33
N LYS A 36 -4.60 9.97 15.16
CA LYS A 36 -4.52 10.15 16.63
C LYS A 36 -4.11 11.57 17.06
N TYR A 37 -3.37 12.29 16.23
CA TYR A 37 -2.89 13.65 16.49
C TYR A 37 -3.65 14.72 15.69
N GLY A 38 -4.77 14.35 15.06
CA GLY A 38 -5.60 15.26 14.27
C GLY A 38 -5.04 15.58 12.87
N ARG A 39 -3.99 14.88 12.42
CA ARG A 39 -3.39 15.08 11.09
C ARG A 39 -4.25 14.43 10.02
N LYS A 40 -4.63 15.21 9.02
CA LYS A 40 -5.35 14.71 7.85
C LYS A 40 -4.36 14.23 6.80
N ILE A 41 -4.62 13.04 6.24
CA ILE A 41 -3.82 12.54 5.14
C ILE A 41 -4.06 13.36 3.89
N SER A 42 -2.98 13.82 3.24
CA SER A 42 -3.08 14.56 1.99
C SER A 42 -3.24 13.57 0.83
N VAL A 43 -4.17 13.87 -0.06
CA VAL A 43 -4.16 13.33 -1.42
C VAL A 43 -3.21 14.16 -2.28
N MET A 44 -2.86 13.72 -3.48
CA MET A 44 -1.76 14.23 -4.32
C MET A 44 -1.74 15.75 -4.55
N ASP A 45 -2.87 16.47 -4.45
CA ASP A 45 -2.91 17.93 -4.60
C ASP A 45 -2.24 18.64 -3.42
N GLY A 46 -1.28 19.53 -3.70
CA GLY A 46 -0.51 20.24 -2.68
C GLY A 46 0.48 19.35 -1.89
N PHE A 47 0.74 18.13 -2.34
CA PHE A 47 1.57 17.17 -1.63
C PHE A 47 3.03 17.64 -1.49
N ILE A 48 3.57 18.29 -2.52
CA ILE A 48 4.94 18.86 -2.51
C ILE A 48 5.12 19.90 -1.39
N ASP A 49 4.11 20.73 -1.17
CA ASP A 49 4.13 21.73 -0.10
C ASP A 49 4.10 21.07 1.28
N ASN A 50 3.28 20.03 1.42
CA ASN A 50 3.20 19.25 2.66
C ASN A 50 4.50 18.50 2.99
N LEU A 51 5.32 18.20 1.97
CA LEU A 51 6.65 17.61 2.15
C LEU A 51 7.73 18.66 2.49
N GLY A 52 7.43 19.97 2.40
CA GLY A 52 8.42 21.02 2.56
C GLY A 52 9.48 21.03 1.47
N MET A 53 9.19 20.48 0.29
CA MET A 53 10.15 20.31 -0.81
C MET A 53 10.15 21.48 -1.81
N ARG A 54 9.26 22.46 -1.66
CA ARG A 54 9.13 23.58 -2.60
C ARG A 54 10.45 24.34 -2.80
N ASP A 55 11.18 24.65 -1.72
CA ASP A 55 12.43 25.39 -1.80
C ASP A 55 13.55 24.57 -2.44
N ILE A 56 13.59 23.26 -2.20
CA ILE A 56 14.57 22.35 -2.80
C ILE A 56 14.33 22.22 -4.30
N LEU A 57 13.06 22.17 -4.71
CA LEU A 57 12.66 22.11 -6.12
C LEU A 57 12.74 23.46 -6.84
N ALA A 58 12.66 24.60 -6.11
CA ALA A 58 12.77 25.95 -6.70
C ALA A 58 14.12 26.23 -7.35
N GLY A 59 15.20 25.55 -6.93
CA GLY A 59 16.52 25.61 -7.57
C GLY A 59 16.60 24.82 -8.90
N SER A 60 15.58 24.06 -9.23
CA SER A 60 15.44 23.30 -10.48
C SER A 60 14.33 23.94 -11.33
N ASN A 61 14.48 23.91 -12.67
CA ASN A 61 13.51 24.51 -13.61
C ASN A 61 12.17 23.74 -13.69
N PHE A 62 11.72 23.07 -12.62
CA PHE A 62 10.44 22.34 -12.63
C PHE A 62 9.27 23.31 -12.58
N LYS A 63 8.39 23.20 -13.58
CA LYS A 63 7.18 24.05 -13.72
C LYS A 63 5.92 23.38 -13.15
N SER A 64 5.94 22.08 -12.91
CA SER A 64 4.81 21.33 -12.41
C SER A 64 4.80 21.31 -10.87
N GLU A 65 3.59 21.36 -10.29
CA GLU A 65 3.34 21.12 -8.86
C GLU A 65 2.87 19.67 -8.62
N ASN A 66 2.72 18.89 -9.68
CA ASN A 66 2.31 17.49 -9.61
C ASN A 66 3.51 16.59 -9.29
N LEU A 67 3.40 15.80 -8.23
CA LEU A 67 4.46 14.88 -7.81
C LEU A 67 4.89 13.91 -8.90
N GLU A 68 3.95 13.43 -9.72
CA GLU A 68 4.23 12.47 -10.79
C GLU A 68 5.10 13.07 -11.89
N ASP A 69 4.79 14.30 -12.31
CA ASP A 69 5.58 15.01 -13.32
C ASP A 69 6.98 15.31 -12.79
N ILE A 70 7.07 15.81 -11.55
CA ILE A 70 8.34 16.14 -10.89
C ILE A 70 9.19 14.88 -10.75
N TYR A 71 8.63 13.81 -10.20
CA TYR A 71 9.38 12.57 -9.98
C TYR A 71 9.79 11.91 -11.31
N SER A 72 8.93 11.96 -12.33
CA SER A 72 9.25 11.47 -13.67
C SER A 72 10.43 12.23 -14.30
N GLU A 73 10.49 13.54 -14.09
CA GLU A 73 11.59 14.35 -14.61
C GLU A 73 12.89 14.09 -13.83
N LEU A 74 12.84 14.08 -12.50
CA LEU A 74 13.98 13.73 -11.65
C LEU A 74 14.58 12.35 -11.99
N SER A 75 13.75 11.41 -12.43
CA SER A 75 14.17 10.03 -12.75
C SER A 75 14.86 9.88 -14.09
N LYS A 76 14.82 10.90 -14.96
CA LYS A 76 15.44 10.86 -16.30
C LYS A 76 16.94 11.17 -16.27
N HIS A 77 17.41 11.88 -15.28
CA HIS A 77 18.77 12.43 -15.23
C HIS A 77 19.48 12.11 -13.92
N GLN A 78 20.67 11.54 -14.01
CA GLN A 78 21.49 11.19 -12.82
C GLN A 78 21.91 12.40 -12.00
N GLU A 79 22.00 13.59 -12.59
CA GLU A 79 22.33 14.84 -11.88
C GLU A 79 21.32 15.19 -10.78
N TYR A 80 20.09 14.63 -10.84
CA TYR A 80 19.02 14.84 -9.85
C TYR A 80 18.92 13.71 -8.80
N ASP A 81 19.85 12.75 -8.78
CA ASP A 81 19.78 11.61 -7.85
C ASP A 81 19.70 12.03 -6.39
N GLU A 82 20.47 13.05 -5.97
CA GLU A 82 20.41 13.57 -4.60
C GLU A 82 19.06 14.21 -4.26
N ILE A 83 18.48 14.96 -5.21
CA ILE A 83 17.16 15.60 -5.04
C ILE A 83 16.08 14.53 -4.97
N ARG A 84 16.18 13.52 -5.84
CA ARG A 84 15.26 12.38 -5.85
C ARG A 84 15.31 11.62 -4.53
N GLU A 85 16.49 11.31 -4.01
CA GLU A 85 16.66 10.64 -2.72
C GLU A 85 16.06 11.45 -1.56
N LYS A 86 16.27 12.77 -1.53
CA LYS A 86 15.66 13.65 -0.53
C LYS A 86 14.14 13.64 -0.63
N LEU A 87 13.58 13.65 -1.84
CA LEU A 87 12.13 13.57 -2.06
C LEU A 87 11.58 12.23 -1.58
N GLU A 88 12.23 11.12 -1.91
CA GLU A 88 11.83 9.78 -1.47
C GLU A 88 11.85 9.64 0.05
N ASN A 89 12.88 10.16 0.70
CA ASN A 89 12.98 10.17 2.16
C ASN A 89 11.89 11.04 2.80
N SER A 90 11.63 12.24 2.25
CA SER A 90 10.56 13.12 2.74
C SER A 90 9.18 12.49 2.60
N ILE A 91 8.92 11.77 1.51
CA ILE A 91 7.67 11.00 1.31
C ILE A 91 7.53 9.90 2.36
N ARG A 92 8.59 9.14 2.59
CA ARG A 92 8.61 8.08 3.60
C ARG A 92 8.38 8.64 5.00
N ASP A 93 9.08 9.70 5.37
CA ASP A 93 8.95 10.36 6.67
C ASP A 93 7.54 10.90 6.87
N TYR A 94 6.97 11.54 5.84
CA TYR A 94 5.62 12.06 5.87
C TYR A 94 4.59 10.96 6.19
N PHE A 95 4.61 9.83 5.47
CA PHE A 95 3.66 8.75 5.72
C PHE A 95 3.93 7.99 7.01
N SER A 96 5.19 7.89 7.45
CA SER A 96 5.56 7.18 8.69
C SER A 96 5.05 7.87 9.96
N GLN A 97 4.59 9.12 9.87
CA GLN A 97 4.07 9.87 11.01
C GLN A 97 2.62 9.52 11.38
N TYR A 98 1.87 8.86 10.49
CA TYR A 98 0.45 8.63 10.71
C TYR A 98 0.21 7.48 11.67
N TYR A 99 -0.78 7.66 12.55
CA TYR A 99 -1.24 6.68 13.51
C TYR A 99 -2.77 6.55 13.46
N LEU A 100 -3.27 5.37 13.80
CA LEU A 100 -4.72 5.20 13.94
C LEU A 100 -5.26 6.01 15.12
N PRO A 101 -6.48 6.55 15.03
CA PRO A 101 -7.21 7.02 16.18
C PRO A 101 -7.49 5.85 17.15
N GLU A 102 -7.85 6.15 18.40
CA GLU A 102 -8.19 5.13 19.39
C GLU A 102 -9.45 4.37 19.01
N GLU A 103 -10.42 5.08 18.45
CA GLU A 103 -11.67 4.49 17.97
C GLU A 103 -11.45 3.56 16.77
N PRO A 104 -12.26 2.50 16.63
CA PRO A 104 -12.21 1.62 15.47
C PRO A 104 -12.44 2.39 14.17
N THR A 105 -11.64 2.10 13.16
CA THR A 105 -11.74 2.68 11.81
C THR A 105 -12.44 1.74 10.85
N ILE A 106 -12.76 2.25 9.65
CA ILE A 106 -13.28 1.39 8.58
C ILE A 106 -12.31 0.27 8.21
N TYR A 107 -11.00 0.45 8.40
CA TYR A 107 -10.02 -0.61 8.18
C TYR A 107 -10.15 -1.75 9.18
N ASP A 108 -10.41 -1.45 10.47
CA ASP A 108 -10.67 -2.49 11.48
C ASP A 108 -11.92 -3.28 11.14
N LEU A 109 -13.00 -2.59 10.78
CA LEU A 109 -14.27 -3.22 10.41
C LEU A 109 -14.12 -4.10 9.16
N LEU A 110 -13.41 -3.61 8.14
CA LEU A 110 -13.11 -4.35 6.93
C LEU A 110 -12.33 -5.64 7.26
N LEU A 111 -11.22 -5.51 7.99
CA LEU A 111 -10.34 -6.64 8.31
C LEU A 111 -11.06 -7.71 9.13
N LEU A 112 -11.87 -7.31 10.11
CA LEU A 112 -12.64 -8.25 10.95
C LEU A 112 -13.83 -8.88 10.22
N SER A 113 -14.31 -8.28 9.12
CA SER A 113 -15.37 -8.85 8.28
C SER A 113 -14.89 -9.91 7.30
N LEU A 114 -13.59 -9.93 6.99
CA LEU A 114 -12.97 -10.84 6.04
C LEU A 114 -12.38 -12.07 6.74
N LYS A 115 -11.92 -13.03 5.94
CA LYS A 115 -11.37 -14.32 6.39
C LYS A 115 -9.96 -14.55 5.86
N GLU A 116 -9.26 -15.55 6.41
CA GLU A 116 -7.90 -15.94 6.01
C GLU A 116 -7.73 -16.24 4.52
N LYS A 117 -8.81 -16.67 3.84
CA LYS A 117 -8.81 -16.90 2.40
C LYS A 117 -8.91 -15.63 1.55
N ASP A 118 -9.32 -14.52 2.18
CA ASP A 118 -9.61 -13.27 1.49
C ASP A 118 -8.34 -12.40 1.40
N ILE A 119 -8.34 -11.47 0.46
CA ILE A 119 -7.18 -10.63 0.15
C ILE A 119 -7.57 -9.17 0.26
N VAL A 120 -6.71 -8.39 0.92
CA VAL A 120 -6.77 -6.93 0.87
C VAL A 120 -5.50 -6.43 0.20
N ALA A 121 -5.62 -5.91 -0.99
CA ALA A 121 -4.53 -5.31 -1.76
C ALA A 121 -4.61 -3.79 -1.68
N THR A 122 -3.51 -3.11 -1.43
CA THR A 122 -3.49 -1.65 -1.32
C THR A 122 -2.40 -1.03 -2.18
N PHE A 123 -2.72 0.14 -2.78
CA PHE A 123 -1.78 1.02 -3.43
C PHE A 123 -1.16 2.03 -2.46
N ASN A 124 -1.68 2.11 -1.21
CA ASN A 124 -1.34 3.17 -0.27
C ASN A 124 0.01 2.93 0.41
N TRP A 125 0.80 3.98 0.53
CA TRP A 125 2.09 3.97 1.22
C TRP A 125 1.96 4.11 2.73
N ASP A 126 0.86 4.74 3.21
CA ASP A 126 0.63 5.03 4.61
C ASP A 126 0.49 3.75 5.47
N PRO A 127 0.78 3.83 6.78
CA PRO A 127 0.78 2.66 7.66
C PRO A 127 -0.59 2.24 8.16
N LEU A 128 -1.67 2.99 7.88
CA LEU A 128 -2.96 2.85 8.58
C LEU A 128 -3.55 1.44 8.46
N LEU A 129 -3.50 0.83 7.27
CA LEU A 129 -3.99 -0.54 7.08
C LEU A 129 -3.16 -1.56 7.88
N VAL A 130 -1.84 -1.39 7.91
CA VAL A 130 -0.95 -2.27 8.69
C VAL A 130 -1.21 -2.12 10.19
N LEU A 131 -1.37 -0.89 10.67
CA LEU A 131 -1.67 -0.60 12.07
C LEU A 131 -3.03 -1.18 12.48
N ALA A 132 -4.05 -1.06 11.63
CA ALA A 132 -5.35 -1.70 11.85
C ALA A 132 -5.23 -3.23 11.89
N TYR A 133 -4.43 -3.81 10.98
CA TYR A 133 -4.18 -5.24 10.96
C TYR A 133 -3.51 -5.73 12.25
N LEU A 134 -2.50 -5.01 12.74
CA LEU A 134 -1.83 -5.34 14.01
C LEU A 134 -2.80 -5.23 15.19
N ARG A 135 -3.64 -4.20 15.25
CA ARG A 135 -4.69 -4.03 16.27
C ARG A 135 -5.72 -5.15 16.21
N CYS A 136 -6.19 -5.52 15.02
CA CYS A 136 -7.14 -6.64 14.85
C CYS A 136 -6.53 -7.99 15.24
N ARG A 137 -5.20 -8.19 15.12
CA ARG A 137 -4.52 -9.41 15.56
C ARG A 137 -4.60 -9.65 17.06
N GLU A 138 -4.82 -8.61 17.88
CA GLU A 138 -5.08 -8.75 19.32
C GLU A 138 -6.46 -9.41 19.57
N ILE A 139 -7.38 -9.33 18.59
CA ILE A 139 -8.73 -9.89 18.69
C ILE A 139 -8.79 -11.28 18.06
N THR A 140 -8.19 -11.45 16.87
CA THR A 140 -8.23 -12.72 16.12
C THR A 140 -7.00 -12.90 15.23
N LEU A 141 -6.58 -14.15 15.06
CA LEU A 141 -5.52 -14.51 14.08
C LEU A 141 -6.10 -14.84 12.69
N LYS A 142 -7.42 -14.93 12.55
CA LYS A 142 -8.11 -15.28 11.29
C LYS A 142 -8.40 -14.04 10.45
N LEU A 143 -7.36 -13.33 10.06
CA LEU A 143 -7.42 -12.11 9.25
C LEU A 143 -7.06 -12.41 7.79
N PRO A 144 -7.52 -11.56 6.83
CA PRO A 144 -7.17 -11.68 5.42
C PRO A 144 -5.66 -11.47 5.19
N GLN A 145 -5.19 -11.88 4.03
CA GLN A 145 -3.82 -11.59 3.61
C GLN A 145 -3.73 -10.17 3.06
N LEU A 146 -2.66 -9.46 3.40
CA LEU A 146 -2.38 -8.11 2.89
C LEU A 146 -1.39 -8.16 1.73
N LEU A 147 -1.65 -7.40 0.67
CA LEU A 147 -0.76 -7.17 -0.46
C LEU A 147 -0.49 -5.67 -0.62
N PHE A 148 0.77 -5.30 -0.82
CA PHE A 148 1.22 -3.91 -0.92
C PHE A 148 1.77 -3.66 -2.33
N LEU A 149 0.92 -3.21 -3.24
CA LEU A 149 1.19 -3.12 -4.67
C LEU A 149 2.21 -2.03 -5.02
N HIS A 150 2.28 -0.98 -4.23
CA HIS A 150 3.25 0.11 -4.35
C HIS A 150 4.22 0.19 -3.16
N GLY A 151 4.33 -0.89 -2.36
CA GLY A 151 5.05 -0.87 -1.11
C GLY A 151 4.26 -0.18 0.01
N ASN A 152 4.87 -0.11 1.21
CA ASN A 152 4.25 0.53 2.38
C ASN A 152 5.32 0.87 3.41
N VAL A 153 5.17 2.02 4.09
CA VAL A 153 6.17 2.49 5.07
C VAL A 153 6.26 1.61 6.32
N ALA A 154 5.20 0.86 6.65
CA ALA A 154 5.15 -0.05 7.80
C ALA A 154 5.52 -1.50 7.43
N VAL A 155 6.10 -1.72 6.25
CA VAL A 155 6.58 -3.05 5.82
C VAL A 155 8.10 -3.07 5.82
N GLN A 156 8.67 -4.03 6.53
CA GLN A 156 10.10 -4.31 6.59
C GLN A 156 10.39 -5.72 6.08
N LEU A 157 11.53 -5.91 5.44
CA LEU A 157 11.92 -7.15 4.80
C LEU A 157 13.18 -7.72 5.44
N CYS A 158 13.17 -9.00 5.78
CA CYS A 158 14.39 -9.75 5.99
C CYS A 158 14.78 -10.40 4.66
N LEU A 159 15.85 -9.92 4.05
CA LEU A 159 16.31 -10.40 2.74
C LEU A 159 16.88 -11.82 2.83
N GLU A 160 17.55 -12.16 3.93
CA GLU A 160 18.10 -13.50 4.19
C GLU A 160 16.99 -14.56 4.31
N GLU A 161 16.04 -14.32 5.23
CA GLU A 161 14.95 -15.25 5.52
C GLU A 161 13.75 -15.11 4.56
N LYS A 162 13.78 -14.13 3.64
CA LYS A 162 12.67 -13.78 2.72
C LYS A 162 11.34 -13.61 3.46
N ARG A 163 11.38 -12.94 4.61
CA ARG A 163 10.21 -12.72 5.48
C ARG A 163 9.81 -11.25 5.54
N ILE A 164 8.51 -11.04 5.73
CA ILE A 164 7.89 -9.73 5.85
C ILE A 164 7.57 -9.48 7.32
N PHE A 165 7.85 -8.25 7.79
CA PHE A 165 7.55 -7.78 9.13
C PHE A 165 6.72 -6.50 9.04
N PHE A 166 5.70 -6.40 9.88
CA PHE A 166 4.84 -5.23 9.99
C PHE A 166 5.30 -4.37 11.16
N GLN A 167 6.00 -3.31 10.86
CA GLN A 167 6.52 -2.35 11.84
C GLN A 167 6.97 -1.04 11.18
N LEU A 168 6.78 0.10 11.86
CA LEU A 168 7.16 1.42 11.38
C LEU A 168 8.67 1.70 11.51
N TYR A 169 9.27 1.15 12.56
CA TYR A 169 10.68 1.43 12.88
C TYR A 169 11.57 0.29 12.41
N GLN A 170 12.81 0.67 12.06
CA GLN A 170 13.82 -0.30 11.70
C GLN A 170 14.11 -1.25 12.88
N GLY A 171 14.23 -2.54 12.59
CA GLY A 171 14.45 -3.58 13.58
C GLY A 171 15.35 -4.66 13.05
N TYR A 172 15.41 -5.77 13.78
CA TYR A 172 16.23 -6.92 13.44
C TYR A 172 15.36 -8.16 13.27
N CYS A 173 15.74 -9.04 12.35
CA CYS A 173 15.11 -10.34 12.19
C CYS A 173 15.38 -11.20 13.42
N ARG A 174 14.31 -11.75 14.01
CA ARG A 174 14.45 -12.60 15.21
C ARG A 174 15.20 -13.92 14.93
N GLN A 175 15.24 -14.35 13.68
CA GLN A 175 15.85 -15.64 13.29
C GLN A 175 17.33 -15.48 12.92
N CYS A 176 17.65 -14.61 11.94
CA CYS A 176 19.03 -14.43 11.48
C CYS A 176 19.76 -13.26 12.13
N GLN A 177 19.08 -12.45 12.98
CA GLN A 177 19.61 -11.26 13.65
C GLN A 177 20.08 -10.14 12.72
N ASN A 178 19.88 -10.28 11.41
CA ASN A 178 20.20 -9.22 10.45
C ASN A 178 19.21 -8.06 10.59
N GLN A 179 19.70 -6.86 10.30
CA GLN A 179 18.88 -5.66 10.24
C GLN A 179 17.84 -5.80 9.14
N LEU A 180 16.59 -5.42 9.43
CA LEU A 180 15.52 -5.42 8.45
C LEU A 180 15.69 -4.25 7.49
N SER A 181 15.36 -4.48 6.22
CA SER A 181 15.36 -3.46 5.19
C SER A 181 13.95 -2.91 4.99
N PRO A 182 13.76 -1.58 4.90
CA PRO A 182 12.46 -1.02 4.59
C PRO A 182 12.00 -1.48 3.20
N CYS A 183 10.72 -1.78 3.07
CA CYS A 183 10.12 -2.08 1.79
C CYS A 183 10.30 -0.89 0.83
N ARG A 184 10.68 -1.17 -0.41
CA ARG A 184 10.74 -0.15 -1.45
C ARG A 184 9.34 0.42 -1.70
N LEU A 185 9.24 1.74 -1.85
CA LEU A 185 8.04 2.40 -2.34
C LEU A 185 8.14 2.52 -3.87
N LEU A 186 7.04 2.27 -4.55
CA LEU A 186 6.93 2.45 -5.99
C LEU A 186 6.36 3.85 -6.26
N TYR A 187 7.21 4.77 -6.65
CA TYR A 187 6.86 6.16 -6.89
C TYR A 187 6.10 6.37 -8.21
N PRO A 188 5.30 7.43 -8.32
CA PRO A 188 4.51 7.70 -9.51
C PRO A 188 5.41 8.19 -10.65
N VAL A 189 5.70 7.31 -11.59
CA VAL A 189 6.38 7.61 -12.86
C VAL A 189 5.47 7.23 -14.01
N GLN A 190 5.59 7.91 -15.15
CA GLN A 190 4.78 7.64 -16.35
C GLN A 190 4.90 6.19 -16.86
N GLN A 191 6.06 5.55 -16.61
CA GLN A 191 6.26 4.13 -16.92
C GLN A 191 6.79 3.41 -15.67
N LYS A 192 5.90 2.88 -14.86
CA LYS A 192 6.26 2.13 -13.66
C LYS A 192 6.83 0.76 -14.04
N ASN A 193 8.01 0.43 -13.53
CA ASN A 193 8.59 -0.90 -13.68
C ASN A 193 8.30 -1.77 -12.45
N TYR A 194 7.13 -2.40 -12.44
CA TYR A 194 6.68 -3.30 -11.36
C TYR A 194 7.55 -4.56 -11.22
N ASN A 195 8.37 -4.87 -12.23
CA ASN A 195 9.26 -6.04 -12.22
C ASN A 195 10.65 -5.75 -11.66
N ALA A 196 11.01 -4.47 -11.44
CA ALA A 196 12.35 -4.09 -10.99
C ALA A 196 12.64 -4.49 -9.54
N ASP A 197 11.61 -4.61 -8.70
CA ASP A 197 11.73 -5.04 -7.32
C ASP A 197 11.06 -6.40 -7.12
N PRO A 198 11.79 -7.44 -6.67
CA PRO A 198 11.23 -8.79 -6.51
C PRO A 198 10.08 -8.87 -5.51
N TYR A 199 10.09 -8.04 -4.46
CA TYR A 199 8.99 -7.99 -3.49
C TYR A 199 7.72 -7.43 -4.14
N ILE A 200 7.81 -6.27 -4.79
CA ILE A 200 6.68 -5.63 -5.47
C ILE A 200 6.13 -6.56 -6.56
N LYS A 201 7.00 -7.14 -7.39
CA LYS A 201 6.59 -8.13 -8.39
C LYS A 201 5.78 -9.27 -7.79
N ASN A 202 6.24 -9.84 -6.68
CA ASN A 202 5.53 -10.92 -5.99
C ASN A 202 4.14 -10.47 -5.49
N GLN A 203 3.99 -9.21 -5.01
CA GLN A 203 2.68 -8.69 -4.59
C GLN A 203 1.69 -8.65 -5.78
N TRP A 204 2.14 -8.18 -6.94
CA TRP A 204 1.34 -8.14 -8.16
C TRP A 204 1.01 -9.52 -8.71
N ASP A 205 1.97 -10.44 -8.77
CA ASP A 205 1.76 -11.82 -9.22
C ASP A 205 0.71 -12.52 -8.34
N ARG A 206 0.78 -12.31 -7.02
CA ARG A 206 -0.21 -12.83 -6.07
C ARG A 206 -1.59 -12.22 -6.27
N LEU A 207 -1.69 -10.89 -6.48
CA LEU A 207 -2.97 -10.26 -6.76
C LEU A 207 -3.59 -10.84 -8.03
N LYS A 208 -2.86 -10.93 -9.14
CA LYS A 208 -3.32 -11.54 -10.41
C LYS A 208 -3.81 -12.96 -10.20
N TYR A 209 -3.07 -13.76 -9.43
CA TYR A 209 -3.47 -15.13 -9.09
C TYR A 209 -4.80 -15.16 -8.34
N TYR A 210 -4.98 -14.35 -7.29
CA TYR A 210 -6.23 -14.34 -6.52
C TYR A 210 -7.41 -13.78 -7.31
N LEU A 211 -7.21 -12.78 -8.16
CA LEU A 211 -8.26 -12.25 -9.04
C LEU A 211 -8.76 -13.30 -10.03
N SER A 212 -7.89 -14.19 -10.52
CA SER A 212 -8.27 -15.20 -11.52
C SER A 212 -9.35 -16.17 -11.04
N TYR A 213 -9.56 -16.30 -9.72
CA TYR A 213 -10.59 -17.18 -9.15
C TYR A 213 -11.39 -16.53 -8.02
N ALA A 214 -11.31 -15.21 -7.86
CA ALA A 214 -12.13 -14.47 -6.92
C ALA A 214 -13.63 -14.71 -7.19
N TYR A 215 -14.43 -14.81 -6.12
CA TYR A 215 -15.88 -14.83 -6.29
C TYR A 215 -16.48 -13.42 -6.27
N ILE A 216 -15.79 -12.47 -5.64
CA ILE A 216 -16.16 -11.07 -5.58
C ILE A 216 -14.90 -10.19 -5.52
N VAL A 217 -14.96 -9.05 -6.19
CA VAL A 217 -13.93 -8.02 -6.14
C VAL A 217 -14.58 -6.73 -5.69
N THR A 218 -14.01 -6.09 -4.68
CA THR A 218 -14.43 -4.77 -4.19
C THR A 218 -13.29 -3.78 -4.40
N ILE A 219 -13.58 -2.64 -5.01
CA ILE A 219 -12.64 -1.54 -5.18
C ILE A 219 -13.13 -0.39 -4.30
N PHE A 220 -12.24 0.13 -3.42
CA PHE A 220 -12.60 1.19 -2.49
C PHE A 220 -11.53 2.27 -2.44
N GLY A 221 -11.95 3.51 -2.69
CA GLY A 221 -11.09 4.69 -2.62
C GLY A 221 -9.97 4.73 -3.66
N TYR A 222 -10.10 4.01 -4.78
CA TYR A 222 -9.14 3.99 -5.87
C TYR A 222 -9.74 4.63 -7.11
N SER A 223 -9.07 5.67 -7.65
CA SER A 223 -9.54 6.44 -8.80
C SER A 223 -9.10 5.87 -10.15
N ALA A 224 -8.28 4.81 -10.16
CA ALA A 224 -7.71 4.21 -11.36
C ALA A 224 -7.05 5.25 -12.29
N PRO A 225 -6.02 5.99 -11.82
CA PRO A 225 -5.38 7.00 -12.66
C PRO A 225 -4.79 6.34 -13.91
N ALA A 226 -4.87 7.04 -15.06
CA ALA A 226 -4.43 6.51 -16.35
C ALA A 226 -2.94 6.10 -16.38
N THR A 227 -2.14 6.60 -15.45
CA THR A 227 -0.73 6.28 -15.28
C THR A 227 -0.49 4.93 -14.59
N ASP A 228 -1.49 4.37 -13.91
CA ASP A 228 -1.45 3.03 -13.33
C ASP A 228 -1.92 1.96 -14.33
N ILE A 229 -1.27 1.90 -15.51
CA ILE A 229 -1.65 1.03 -16.63
C ILE A 229 -1.85 -0.44 -16.21
N GLU A 230 -0.96 -0.98 -15.39
CA GLU A 230 -1.07 -2.36 -14.88
C GLU A 230 -2.32 -2.54 -14.00
N ALA A 231 -2.67 -1.54 -13.20
CA ALA A 231 -3.84 -1.59 -12.33
C ALA A 231 -5.16 -1.40 -13.11
N VAL A 232 -5.14 -0.59 -14.18
CA VAL A 232 -6.30 -0.41 -15.08
C VAL A 232 -6.59 -1.68 -15.89
N ASN A 233 -5.56 -2.49 -16.16
CA ASN A 233 -5.65 -3.75 -16.94
C ASN A 233 -5.87 -5.00 -16.06
N LEU A 234 -6.08 -4.86 -14.75
CA LEU A 234 -6.46 -5.96 -13.85
C LEU A 234 -7.91 -6.41 -14.08
#